data_f403f4f2cd26cd89f0b4d356064344cb
#
_entry.id   f403f4f2cd26cd89f0b4d356064344cb
#
_cell.length_a   1.000
_cell.length_b   1.000
_cell.length_c   1.000
_cell.angle_alpha   90.00
_cell.angle_beta   90.00
_cell.angle_gamma   90.00
#
_symmetry.space_group_name_H-M   'P 1'
#
loop_
_entity.id
_entity.type
_entity.pdbx_description
1 polymer ?
#
loop_
_entity_poly.entity_id
_entity_poly.type
_entity_poly.pdbx_seq_one_letter_code
_entity_poly.pdbx_strand_id
1 'polypeptide(L)'
;PFLAYLSFYSVHGPIQTTPKLWQKYRDKAEAGGLAKERFIFDRRLNVRQVQDCPIYGGMVEAMDDAVGIVLQKLEVLGLADNTIVCFTSDNGGVSSGD
;
A
#
# COMPACT_ATOMS: atom_id res chain seq x y z
N PRO A 1 -0.57 29.22 -9.70
CA PRO A 1 -1.42 28.07 -9.38
C PRO A 1 -1.05 26.86 -10.23
N PHE A 2 -1.23 25.65 -9.69
CA PHE A 2 -1.00 24.40 -10.40
C PHE A 2 -2.06 23.37 -9.99
N LEU A 3 -2.25 22.36 -10.83
CA LEU A 3 -2.95 21.14 -10.55
C LEU A 3 -2.01 19.96 -10.84
N ALA A 4 -1.83 19.08 -9.89
CA ALA A 4 -1.09 17.83 -10.08
C ALA A 4 -2.04 16.64 -9.84
N TYR A 5 -2.08 15.70 -10.79
CA TYR A 5 -2.77 14.44 -10.66
C TYR A 5 -1.77 13.31 -10.74
N LEU A 6 -1.60 12.59 -9.63
CA LEU A 6 -0.62 11.52 -9.49
C LEU A 6 -1.37 10.18 -9.35
N SER A 7 -1.46 9.46 -10.45
CA SER A 7 -2.06 8.12 -10.46
C SER A 7 -1.00 7.05 -10.22
N PHE A 8 -1.09 6.39 -9.07
CA PHE A 8 -0.24 5.24 -8.77
C PHE A 8 -0.86 3.96 -9.33
N TYR A 9 -0.04 3.10 -9.90
CA TYR A 9 -0.46 1.78 -10.32
C TYR A 9 -0.54 0.79 -9.15
N SER A 10 0.24 1.06 -8.11
CA SER A 10 0.15 0.32 -6.85
C SER A 10 -1.21 0.60 -6.18
N VAL A 11 -1.86 -0.41 -5.69
CA VAL A 11 -1.40 -1.78 -5.37
C VAL A 11 -2.02 -2.82 -6.32
N HIS A 12 -2.22 -2.48 -7.60
CA HIS A 12 -2.80 -3.37 -8.59
C HIS A 12 -1.86 -4.55 -8.91
N GLY A 13 -2.43 -5.68 -9.28
CA GLY A 13 -1.65 -6.85 -9.74
C GLY A 13 -0.97 -6.65 -11.10
N PRO A 14 0.11 -7.39 -11.41
CA PRO A 14 0.77 -8.35 -10.53
C PRO A 14 1.48 -7.68 -9.36
N ILE A 15 1.24 -8.19 -8.15
CA ILE A 15 1.88 -7.63 -6.96
C ILE A 15 3.36 -7.98 -6.91
N GLN A 16 4.20 -6.98 -6.58
CA GLN A 16 5.65 -7.16 -6.47
C GLN A 16 6.25 -6.11 -5.56
N THR A 17 7.36 -6.47 -4.91
CA THR A 17 8.08 -5.56 -4.02
C THR A 17 9.58 -5.88 -4.04
N THR A 18 10.38 -5.03 -3.40
CA THR A 18 11.81 -5.27 -3.27
C THR A 18 12.09 -6.35 -2.22
N PRO A 19 13.22 -7.08 -2.32
CA PRO A 19 13.60 -8.06 -1.30
C PRO A 19 13.68 -7.47 0.11
N LYS A 20 14.13 -6.22 0.23
CA LYS A 20 14.23 -5.49 1.50
C LYS A 20 12.86 -5.29 2.15
N LEU A 21 11.89 -4.80 1.39
CA LEU A 21 10.54 -4.56 1.89
C LEU A 21 9.79 -5.87 2.16
N TRP A 22 10.00 -6.87 1.28
CA TRP A 22 9.46 -8.19 1.51
C TRP A 22 9.93 -8.77 2.85
N GLN A 23 11.24 -8.72 3.13
CA GLN A 23 11.80 -9.22 4.38
C GLN A 23 11.23 -8.48 5.59
N LYS A 24 11.18 -7.14 5.54
CA LYS A 24 10.61 -6.30 6.59
C LYS A 24 9.19 -6.74 6.97
N TYR A 25 8.34 -6.91 5.97
CA TYR A 25 6.93 -7.26 6.21
C TYR A 25 6.74 -8.74 6.54
N ARG A 26 7.62 -9.61 6.08
CA ARG A 26 7.69 -11.00 6.51
C ARG A 26 7.97 -11.12 8.01
N ASP A 27 9.03 -10.46 8.45
CA ASP A 27 9.42 -10.45 9.86
C ASP A 27 8.32 -9.87 10.75
N LYS A 28 7.68 -8.81 10.29
CA LYS A 28 6.54 -8.19 10.99
C LYS A 28 5.35 -9.15 11.12
N ALA A 29 5.00 -9.86 10.06
CA ALA A 29 3.92 -10.84 10.09
C ALA A 29 4.24 -12.01 11.03
N GLU A 30 5.46 -12.52 11.00
CA GLU A 30 5.91 -13.60 11.88
C GLU A 30 5.94 -13.18 13.36
N ALA A 31 6.40 -11.96 13.65
CA ALA A 31 6.42 -11.40 15.01
C ALA A 31 5.02 -11.18 15.59
N GLY A 32 4.04 -10.89 14.76
CA GLY A 32 2.64 -10.74 15.16
C GLY A 32 1.90 -12.05 15.43
N GLY A 33 2.56 -13.19 15.16
CA GLY A 33 1.95 -14.51 15.20
C GLY A 33 1.11 -14.79 13.94
N LEU A 34 1.40 -15.89 13.27
CA LEU A 34 0.64 -16.25 12.08
C LEU A 34 -0.78 -16.67 12.47
N ALA A 35 -1.78 -16.04 11.88
CA ALA A 35 -3.17 -16.41 12.07
C ALA A 35 -3.41 -17.84 11.57
N LYS A 36 -4.20 -18.62 12.32
CA LYS A 36 -4.54 -19.99 11.93
C LYS A 36 -5.39 -20.05 10.66
N GLU A 37 -6.31 -19.09 10.53
CA GLU A 37 -7.18 -18.94 9.37
C GLU A 37 -6.90 -17.61 8.69
N ARG A 38 -6.12 -17.65 7.63
CA ARG A 38 -5.71 -16.48 6.87
C ARG A 38 -6.68 -16.11 5.77
N PHE A 39 -7.47 -17.09 5.32
CA PHE A 39 -8.41 -16.96 4.21
C PHE A 39 -9.77 -17.49 4.58
N ILE A 40 -10.81 -16.88 4.02
CA ILE A 40 -12.16 -17.43 3.97
C ILE A 40 -12.52 -17.67 2.51
N PHE A 41 -13.33 -18.70 2.26
CA PHE A 41 -13.89 -18.93 0.93
C PHE A 41 -15.16 -18.11 0.79
N ASP A 42 -15.13 -17.10 -0.07
CA ASP A 42 -16.29 -16.28 -0.40
C ASP A 42 -16.67 -16.47 -1.88
N ARG A 43 -17.90 -16.92 -2.10
CA ARG A 43 -18.49 -17.20 -3.42
C ARG A 43 -17.65 -18.18 -4.25
N ARG A 44 -16.53 -17.76 -4.83
CA ARG A 44 -15.70 -18.57 -5.73
C ARG A 44 -14.20 -18.40 -5.48
N LEU A 45 -13.82 -17.58 -4.51
CA LEU A 45 -12.44 -17.18 -4.28
C LEU A 45 -12.07 -17.31 -2.81
N ASN A 46 -10.81 -17.62 -2.57
CA ASN A 46 -10.21 -17.41 -1.27
C ASN A 46 -9.95 -15.93 -1.06
N VAL A 47 -10.55 -15.37 -0.02
CA VAL A 47 -10.39 -13.97 0.35
C VAL A 47 -9.55 -13.90 1.61
N ARG A 48 -8.47 -13.13 1.56
CA ARG A 48 -7.59 -12.89 2.70
C ARG A 48 -8.30 -12.03 3.74
N GLN A 49 -8.31 -12.49 4.99
CA GLN A 49 -8.95 -11.77 6.10
C GLN A 49 -7.95 -11.20 7.12
N VAL A 50 -6.66 -11.39 6.89
CA VAL A 50 -5.59 -10.87 7.75
C VAL A 50 -4.56 -10.10 6.91
N GLN A 51 -3.97 -9.06 7.50
CA GLN A 51 -3.01 -8.20 6.82
C GLN A 51 -1.58 -8.75 6.99
N ASP A 52 -1.31 -9.89 6.39
CA ASP A 52 -0.05 -10.63 6.54
C ASP A 52 0.65 -10.96 5.20
N CYS A 53 0.31 -10.25 4.12
CA CYS A 53 0.97 -10.42 2.83
C CYS A 53 2.21 -9.51 2.73
N PRO A 54 3.44 -10.06 2.76
CA PRO A 54 4.65 -9.26 2.73
C PRO A 54 4.83 -8.46 1.45
N ILE A 55 4.44 -9.03 0.30
CA ILE A 55 4.54 -8.36 -0.99
C ILE A 55 3.62 -7.14 -1.01
N TYR A 56 2.37 -7.33 -0.61
CA TYR A 56 1.37 -6.27 -0.58
C TYR A 56 1.77 -5.15 0.39
N GLY A 57 2.22 -5.50 1.59
CA GLY A 57 2.73 -4.52 2.56
C GLY A 57 3.88 -3.70 2.01
N GLY A 58 4.82 -4.34 1.30
CA GLY A 58 5.93 -3.65 0.66
C GLY A 58 5.50 -2.73 -0.50
N MET A 59 4.45 -3.09 -1.26
CA MET A 59 3.89 -2.19 -2.28
C MET A 59 3.24 -0.95 -1.67
N VAL A 60 2.50 -1.14 -0.58
CA VAL A 60 1.87 -0.02 0.15
C VAL A 60 2.92 0.93 0.69
N GLU A 61 3.98 0.41 1.32
CA GLU A 61 5.08 1.26 1.82
C GLU A 61 5.77 2.03 0.69
N ALA A 62 6.05 1.38 -0.43
CA ALA A 62 6.68 2.07 -1.56
C ALA A 62 5.81 3.20 -2.14
N MET A 63 4.49 3.04 -2.13
CA MET A 63 3.56 4.09 -2.51
C MET A 63 3.52 5.21 -1.46
N ASP A 64 3.50 4.87 -0.18
CA ASP A 64 3.54 5.84 0.92
C ASP A 64 4.81 6.70 0.89
N ASP A 65 5.97 6.07 0.66
CA ASP A 65 7.25 6.77 0.46
C ASP A 65 7.18 7.77 -0.71
N ALA A 66 6.56 7.36 -1.83
CA ALA A 66 6.42 8.24 -2.99
C ALA A 66 5.49 9.45 -2.70
N VAL A 67 4.39 9.23 -1.99
CA VAL A 67 3.51 10.32 -1.51
C VAL A 67 4.28 11.21 -0.55
N GLY A 68 5.05 10.64 0.37
CA GLY A 68 5.88 11.37 1.32
C GLY A 68 6.86 12.33 0.64
N ILE A 69 7.50 11.91 -0.47
CA ILE A 69 8.40 12.77 -1.27
C ILE A 69 7.65 13.99 -1.81
N VAL A 70 6.42 13.80 -2.30
CA VAL A 70 5.61 14.92 -2.82
C VAL A 70 5.23 15.89 -1.71
N LEU A 71 4.75 15.38 -0.58
CA LEU A 71 4.39 16.21 0.57
C LEU A 71 5.58 17.00 1.10
N GLN A 72 6.72 16.34 1.26
CA GLN A 72 7.96 17.00 1.66
C GLN A 72 8.37 18.11 0.67
N LYS A 73 8.17 17.89 -0.63
CA LYS A 73 8.46 18.90 -1.63
C LYS A 73 7.58 20.14 -1.50
N LEU A 74 6.30 19.96 -1.19
CA LEU A 74 5.38 21.08 -0.91
C LEU A 74 5.84 21.89 0.30
N GLU A 75 6.25 21.20 1.37
CA GLU A 75 6.79 21.86 2.58
C GLU A 75 8.04 22.69 2.26
N VAL A 76 9.04 22.08 1.61
CA VAL A 76 10.32 22.75 1.24
C VAL A 76 10.11 23.98 0.34
N LEU A 77 9.08 23.95 -0.49
CA LEU A 77 8.73 25.07 -1.36
C LEU A 77 7.83 26.13 -0.70
N GLY A 78 7.43 25.93 0.56
CA GLY A 78 6.51 26.82 1.27
C GLY A 78 5.10 26.85 0.66
N LEU A 79 4.68 25.76 0.03
CA LEU A 79 3.39 25.65 -0.66
C LEU A 79 2.34 24.86 0.13
N ALA A 80 2.75 24.15 1.18
CA ALA A 80 1.87 23.24 1.93
C ALA A 80 0.62 23.93 2.47
N ASP A 81 0.77 25.10 3.09
CA ASP A 81 -0.34 25.83 3.69
C ASP A 81 -1.36 26.38 2.69
N ASN A 82 -1.01 26.43 1.41
CA ASN A 82 -1.87 26.93 0.35
C ASN A 82 -2.13 25.89 -0.75
N THR A 83 -2.04 24.60 -0.39
CA THR A 83 -2.29 23.48 -1.31
C THR A 83 -3.28 22.52 -0.70
N ILE A 84 -4.35 22.23 -1.43
CA ILE A 84 -5.27 21.15 -1.06
C ILE A 84 -4.69 19.85 -1.58
N VAL A 85 -4.51 18.88 -0.68
CA VAL A 85 -4.07 17.52 -1.02
C VAL A 85 -5.23 16.55 -0.82
N CYS A 86 -5.60 15.84 -1.88
CA CYS A 86 -6.61 14.80 -1.84
C CYS A 86 -5.96 13.45 -2.11
N PHE A 87 -6.18 12.49 -1.21
CA PHE A 87 -5.78 11.10 -1.41
C PHE A 87 -7.02 10.22 -1.46
N THR A 88 -7.13 9.41 -2.48
CA THR A 88 -8.29 8.53 -2.69
C THR A 88 -7.90 7.25 -3.41
N SER A 89 -8.78 6.27 -3.36
CA SER A 89 -8.68 5.03 -4.14
C SER A 89 -9.91 4.92 -5.04
N ASP A 90 -9.78 4.21 -6.16
CA ASP A 90 -10.89 3.92 -7.08
C ASP A 90 -11.87 2.90 -6.50
N ASN A 91 -11.38 1.83 -5.88
CA ASN A 91 -12.21 0.72 -5.39
C ASN A 91 -11.63 -0.08 -4.22
N GLY A 92 -10.54 0.38 -3.63
CA GLY A 92 -9.84 -0.32 -2.55
C GLY A 92 -8.86 -1.38 -3.02
N GLY A 93 -8.21 -2.03 -2.06
CA GLY A 93 -7.16 -3.02 -2.30
C GLY A 93 -7.68 -4.41 -2.65
N VAL A 94 -6.82 -5.19 -3.31
CA VAL A 94 -7.09 -6.59 -3.63
C VAL A 94 -6.97 -7.47 -2.38
N SER A 95 -8.00 -8.23 -2.10
CA SER A 95 -8.04 -9.20 -0.99
C SER A 95 -8.12 -10.66 -1.45
N SER A 96 -8.24 -10.91 -2.75
CA SER A 96 -8.30 -12.25 -3.34
C SER A 96 -6.96 -12.65 -3.96
N GLY A 97 -6.62 -13.93 -3.83
CA GLY A 97 -5.36 -14.48 -4.32
C GLY A 97 -4.25 -14.55 -3.26
N ASP A 98 -3.18 -15.23 -3.61
CA ASP A 98 -1.99 -15.42 -2.76
C ASP A 98 -1.08 -14.19 -2.78
#